data_c282bd05d3ebf63c3460a0696f42e785
#
_entry.id   c282bd05d3ebf63c3460a0696f42e785
#
_cell.length_a   1.000
_cell.length_b   1.000
_cell.length_c   1.000
_cell.angle_alpha   90.00
_cell.angle_beta   90.00
_cell.angle_gamma   90.00
#
_symmetry.space_group_name_H-M   'P 1'
#
loop_
_entity.id
_entity.type
_entity.pdbx_description
1 polymer ?
#
loop_
_entity_poly.entity_id
_entity_poly.type
_entity_poly.pdbx_seq_one_letter_code
_entity_poly.pdbx_strand_id
1 'polypeptide(L)'
;MPIKDILVIIPLPTVFLRGKTLVMTATAKYLIEYTSLSFIRYHADSSIFSPSMQRAILGELYHGPAKKIPKMLAGPKHVLVPLSSPDHRNTYWVGAHHLKEHTIQRVAKKRKMTVYFQGDIVLTLPTTHDTAFFTEILGAAKLLMDVMNQLNRISSGELPYVADSKNKHEVLVDHAMARKLQQAASNRIRYQGAKQVVGDDDFMLQSFSMSDRNPDSV
;
A
#
# COMPACT_ATOMS: atom_id res chain seq x y z
N MET A 1 -7.27 1.15 16.32
CA MET A 1 -6.38 0.01 16.00
C MET A 1 -5.30 0.50 15.04
N PRO A 2 -4.02 0.39 15.40
CA PRO A 2 -2.92 0.80 14.53
C PRO A 2 -2.75 -0.17 13.33
N ILE A 3 -2.54 0.36 12.13
CA ILE A 3 -2.37 -0.45 10.90
C ILE A 3 -1.16 -1.39 11.02
N LYS A 4 -0.10 -0.94 11.71
CA LYS A 4 1.12 -1.74 11.93
C LYS A 4 0.87 -3.07 12.67
N ASP A 5 -0.25 -3.21 13.36
CA ASP A 5 -0.58 -4.42 14.12
C ASP A 5 -1.48 -5.39 13.33
N ILE A 6 -1.91 -4.99 12.11
CA ILE A 6 -2.81 -5.80 11.28
C ILE A 6 -2.06 -6.95 10.63
N LEU A 7 -2.49 -8.18 10.91
CA LEU A 7 -2.03 -9.40 10.24
C LEU A 7 -2.80 -9.62 8.94
N VAL A 8 -4.14 -9.50 8.99
CA VAL A 8 -4.99 -9.79 7.85
C VAL A 8 -6.31 -9.01 7.90
N ILE A 9 -6.81 -8.67 6.72
CA ILE A 9 -8.13 -8.10 6.51
C ILE A 9 -8.93 -9.08 5.65
N ILE A 10 -10.04 -9.57 6.20
CA ILE A 10 -10.89 -10.61 5.62
C ILE A 10 -12.26 -10.00 5.30
N PRO A 11 -12.63 -9.86 4.02
CA PRO A 11 -13.99 -9.48 3.67
C PRO A 11 -14.97 -10.60 4.05
N LEU A 12 -16.14 -10.24 4.58
CA LEU A 12 -17.18 -11.18 4.98
C LEU A 12 -18.35 -11.13 3.98
N PRO A 13 -18.29 -11.90 2.87
CA PRO A 13 -19.26 -11.82 1.78
C PRO A 13 -20.57 -12.58 2.04
N THR A 14 -20.93 -12.86 3.29
CA THR A 14 -22.16 -13.55 3.62
C THR A 14 -23.38 -12.63 3.49
N VAL A 15 -24.54 -13.22 3.25
CA VAL A 15 -25.82 -12.48 3.08
C VAL A 15 -26.11 -11.59 4.30
N PHE A 16 -25.79 -12.07 5.51
CA PHE A 16 -26.02 -11.35 6.77
C PHE A 16 -24.91 -10.35 7.15
N LEU A 17 -23.71 -10.52 6.59
CA LEU A 17 -22.53 -9.72 6.93
C LEU A 17 -21.98 -8.95 5.70
N ARG A 18 -22.81 -8.77 4.69
CA ARG A 18 -22.42 -8.09 3.46
C ARG A 18 -21.93 -6.66 3.77
N GLY A 19 -20.77 -6.36 3.28
CA GLY A 19 -20.14 -5.06 3.51
C GLY A 19 -19.37 -4.95 4.83
N LYS A 20 -19.30 -6.01 5.64
CA LYS A 20 -18.47 -6.07 6.85
C LYS A 20 -17.11 -6.70 6.56
N THR A 21 -16.18 -6.39 7.42
CA THR A 21 -14.79 -6.87 7.30
C THR A 21 -14.29 -7.31 8.67
N LEU A 22 -13.65 -8.45 8.72
CA LEU A 22 -12.91 -8.92 9.89
C LEU A 22 -11.45 -8.47 9.75
N VAL A 23 -10.97 -7.70 10.71
CA VAL A 23 -9.56 -7.32 10.83
C VAL A 23 -8.94 -8.09 11.98
N MET A 24 -7.85 -8.81 11.71
CA MET A 24 -7.15 -9.60 12.71
C MET A 24 -5.77 -9.00 13.00
N THR A 25 -5.45 -8.91 14.25
CA THR A 25 -4.12 -8.63 14.79
C THR A 25 -3.57 -9.87 15.50
N ALA A 26 -2.36 -9.82 16.02
CA ALA A 26 -1.79 -10.92 16.81
C ALA A 26 -2.60 -11.21 18.08
N THR A 27 -3.27 -10.21 18.63
CA THR A 27 -3.93 -10.31 19.95
C THR A 27 -5.45 -10.18 19.92
N ALA A 28 -6.02 -9.69 18.82
CA ALA A 28 -7.46 -9.38 18.76
C ALA A 28 -8.07 -9.55 17.36
N LYS A 29 -9.39 -9.66 17.31
CA LYS A 29 -10.21 -9.67 16.09
C LYS A 29 -11.26 -8.58 16.19
N TYR A 30 -11.37 -7.77 15.13
CA TYR A 30 -12.29 -6.63 15.06
C TYR A 30 -13.25 -6.82 13.89
N LEU A 31 -14.53 -6.77 14.14
CA LEU A 31 -15.57 -6.69 13.11
C LEU A 31 -15.84 -5.22 12.81
N ILE A 32 -15.67 -4.81 11.56
CA ILE A 32 -15.91 -3.44 11.12
C ILE A 32 -17.02 -3.37 10.08
N GLU A 33 -17.82 -2.31 10.13
CA GLU A 33 -19.02 -2.07 9.31
C GLU A 33 -18.70 -1.57 7.87
N TYR A 34 -17.46 -1.72 7.43
CA TYR A 34 -16.99 -1.27 6.13
C TYR A 34 -16.48 -2.44 5.30
N THR A 35 -16.53 -2.31 3.97
CA THR A 35 -15.84 -3.24 3.06
C THR A 35 -14.33 -3.13 3.24
N SER A 36 -13.58 -4.20 2.89
CA SER A 36 -12.11 -4.14 2.94
C SER A 36 -11.55 -3.00 2.07
N LEU A 37 -12.15 -2.74 0.92
CA LEU A 37 -11.77 -1.62 0.04
C LEU A 37 -12.01 -0.26 0.71
N SER A 38 -13.16 -0.05 1.34
CA SER A 38 -13.47 1.20 2.05
C SER A 38 -12.52 1.43 3.22
N PHE A 39 -12.21 0.37 3.97
CA PHE A 39 -11.24 0.43 5.05
C PHE A 39 -9.84 0.83 4.55
N ILE A 40 -9.36 0.19 3.49
CA ILE A 40 -8.05 0.52 2.90
C ILE A 40 -8.02 1.95 2.34
N ARG A 41 -9.09 2.40 1.66
CA ARG A 41 -9.19 3.78 1.14
C ARG A 41 -9.13 4.81 2.26
N TYR A 42 -9.90 4.62 3.31
CA TYR A 42 -9.89 5.51 4.48
C TYR A 42 -8.48 5.68 5.05
N HIS A 43 -7.74 4.58 5.22
CA HIS A 43 -6.36 4.62 5.71
C HIS A 43 -5.36 5.13 4.67
N ALA A 44 -5.58 4.86 3.38
CA ALA A 44 -4.76 5.41 2.32
C ALA A 44 -4.94 6.93 2.20
N ASP A 45 -6.15 7.43 2.40
CA ASP A 45 -6.45 8.87 2.37
C ASP A 45 -5.86 9.62 3.56
N SER A 46 -5.78 8.98 4.72
CA SER A 46 -5.08 9.52 5.91
C SER A 46 -3.55 9.38 5.86
N SER A 47 -3.02 8.61 4.91
CA SER A 47 -1.58 8.39 4.75
C SER A 47 -0.95 9.46 3.87
N ILE A 48 0.26 9.91 4.22
CA ILE A 48 1.09 10.79 3.38
C ILE A 48 1.42 10.12 2.03
N PHE A 49 1.40 8.79 1.99
CA PHE A 49 1.83 8.00 0.85
C PHE A 49 0.66 7.61 -0.05
N SER A 50 0.67 8.18 -1.24
CA SER A 50 -0.35 7.93 -2.27
C SER A 50 0.06 6.80 -3.23
N PRO A 51 -0.89 6.21 -3.98
CA PRO A 51 -0.56 5.28 -5.06
C PRO A 51 0.37 5.87 -6.13
N SER A 52 0.39 7.19 -6.32
CA SER A 52 1.33 7.88 -7.21
C SER A 52 2.75 7.85 -6.64
N MET A 53 2.93 8.09 -5.34
CA MET A 53 4.22 7.94 -4.68
C MET A 53 4.75 6.50 -4.75
N GLN A 54 3.90 5.52 -4.48
CA GLN A 54 4.27 4.11 -4.63
C GLN A 54 4.79 3.82 -6.04
N ARG A 55 4.08 4.31 -7.08
CA ARG A 55 4.51 4.13 -8.48
C ARG A 55 5.82 4.84 -8.78
N ALA A 56 6.04 6.03 -8.25
CA ALA A 56 7.30 6.76 -8.43
C ALA A 56 8.46 5.99 -7.79
N ILE A 57 8.31 5.51 -6.54
CA ILE A 57 9.32 4.73 -5.84
C ILE A 57 9.64 3.44 -6.61
N LEU A 58 8.63 2.67 -6.97
CA LEU A 58 8.82 1.41 -7.69
C LEU A 58 9.39 1.63 -9.10
N GLY A 59 9.01 2.72 -9.78
CA GLY A 59 9.53 3.04 -11.11
C GLY A 59 11.02 3.38 -11.12
N GLU A 60 11.54 3.96 -10.06
CA GLU A 60 12.94 4.37 -9.96
C GLU A 60 13.83 3.27 -9.34
N LEU A 61 13.33 2.55 -8.34
CA LEU A 61 14.16 1.69 -7.50
C LEU A 61 13.88 0.20 -7.65
N TYR A 62 12.73 -0.18 -8.20
CA TYR A 62 12.38 -1.59 -8.32
C TYR A 62 12.78 -2.14 -9.69
N HIS A 63 13.70 -3.12 -9.70
CA HIS A 63 14.21 -3.73 -10.93
C HIS A 63 13.28 -4.78 -11.56
N GLY A 64 12.15 -5.08 -10.93
CA GLY A 64 11.14 -6.01 -11.44
C GLY A 64 10.05 -5.32 -12.28
N PRO A 65 8.96 -6.03 -12.61
CA PRO A 65 7.87 -5.51 -13.43
C PRO A 65 6.97 -4.54 -12.63
N ALA A 66 7.49 -3.36 -12.27
CA ALA A 66 6.84 -2.38 -11.40
C ALA A 66 5.38 -2.05 -11.80
N LYS A 67 5.07 -2.04 -13.11
CA LYS A 67 3.72 -1.77 -13.62
C LYS A 67 2.70 -2.86 -13.25
N LYS A 68 3.15 -4.09 -12.96
CA LYS A 68 2.30 -5.22 -12.57
C LYS A 68 2.07 -5.27 -11.07
N ILE A 69 2.91 -4.60 -10.27
CA ILE A 69 2.78 -4.61 -8.82
C ILE A 69 1.47 -3.91 -8.41
N PRO A 70 0.60 -4.58 -7.64
CA PRO A 70 -0.66 -4.00 -7.21
C PRO A 70 -0.45 -2.82 -6.26
N LYS A 71 -1.47 -1.97 -6.15
CA LYS A 71 -1.49 -0.92 -5.13
C LYS A 71 -1.48 -1.56 -3.74
N MET A 72 -0.58 -1.11 -2.89
CA MET A 72 -0.43 -1.55 -1.51
C MET A 72 -0.72 -0.40 -0.55
N LEU A 73 -1.08 -0.71 0.69
CA LEU A 73 -1.12 0.28 1.74
C LEU A 73 0.20 0.18 2.52
N ALA A 74 1.11 1.11 2.25
CA ALA A 74 2.45 1.10 2.81
C ALA A 74 2.69 2.30 3.72
N GLY A 75 3.48 2.12 4.76
CA GLY A 75 3.96 3.11 5.70
C GLY A 75 5.34 2.74 6.23
N PRO A 76 5.95 3.57 7.09
CA PRO A 76 7.32 3.36 7.57
C PRO A 76 7.54 2.03 8.33
N LYS A 77 6.48 1.48 8.93
CA LYS A 77 6.55 0.27 9.76
C LYS A 77 5.52 -0.78 9.38
N HIS A 78 4.85 -0.61 8.24
CA HIS A 78 3.82 -1.54 7.81
C HIS A 78 3.64 -1.53 6.31
N VAL A 79 3.21 -2.66 5.77
CA VAL A 79 2.71 -2.77 4.42
C VAL A 79 1.63 -3.85 4.35
N LEU A 80 0.46 -3.47 3.83
CA LEU A 80 -0.63 -4.39 3.54
C LEU A 80 -0.65 -4.65 2.04
N VAL A 81 -0.58 -5.93 1.66
CA VAL A 81 -0.60 -6.39 0.28
C VAL A 81 -1.93 -7.08 -0.05
N PRO A 82 -2.53 -6.80 -1.22
CA PRO A 82 -3.77 -7.46 -1.63
C PRO A 82 -3.49 -8.86 -2.16
N LEU A 83 -4.38 -9.81 -1.89
CA LEU A 83 -4.32 -11.18 -2.42
C LEU A 83 -5.07 -11.37 -3.75
N SER A 84 -5.67 -10.29 -4.27
CA SER A 84 -6.33 -10.21 -5.56
C SER A 84 -6.30 -8.75 -6.06
N SER A 85 -7.11 -8.40 -7.07
CA SER A 85 -7.20 -7.00 -7.50
C SER A 85 -7.53 -6.07 -6.32
N PRO A 86 -6.73 -5.02 -6.06
CA PRO A 86 -6.91 -4.11 -4.93
C PRO A 86 -8.20 -3.28 -5.01
N ASP A 87 -8.75 -3.12 -6.21
CA ASP A 87 -9.98 -2.34 -6.43
C ASP A 87 -11.25 -3.17 -6.22
N HIS A 88 -11.12 -4.44 -5.87
CA HIS A 88 -12.26 -5.30 -5.59
C HIS A 88 -12.74 -5.15 -4.14
N ARG A 89 -14.06 -5.01 -3.94
CA ARG A 89 -14.66 -4.81 -2.59
C ARG A 89 -14.38 -5.96 -1.62
N ASN A 90 -14.16 -7.17 -2.17
CA ASN A 90 -13.96 -8.41 -1.41
C ASN A 90 -12.50 -8.89 -1.48
N THR A 91 -11.55 -7.99 -1.58
CA THR A 91 -10.13 -8.34 -1.57
C THR A 91 -9.66 -8.63 -0.16
N TYR A 92 -8.96 -9.75 -0.01
CA TYR A 92 -8.20 -10.08 1.19
C TYR A 92 -6.88 -9.31 1.18
N TRP A 93 -6.45 -8.84 2.34
CA TRP A 93 -5.20 -8.13 2.49
C TRP A 93 -4.37 -8.77 3.60
N VAL A 94 -3.07 -8.84 3.39
CA VAL A 94 -2.11 -9.45 4.33
C VAL A 94 -1.06 -8.43 4.74
N GLY A 95 -0.76 -8.38 6.03
CA GLY A 95 0.35 -7.59 6.60
C GLY A 95 1.69 -8.26 6.29
N ALA A 96 2.32 -7.85 5.19
CA ALA A 96 3.58 -8.45 4.75
C ALA A 96 4.72 -8.23 5.75
N HIS A 97 4.67 -7.18 6.56
CA HIS A 97 5.63 -6.87 7.62
C HIS A 97 5.58 -7.85 8.81
N HIS A 98 4.50 -8.64 8.94
CA HIS A 98 4.36 -9.71 9.93
C HIS A 98 4.56 -11.10 9.34
N LEU A 99 4.69 -11.20 8.01
CA LEU A 99 4.77 -12.46 7.32
C LEU A 99 6.12 -13.13 7.56
N LYS A 100 6.10 -14.36 8.09
CA LYS A 100 7.27 -15.20 8.30
C LYS A 100 7.52 -16.08 7.07
N GLU A 101 6.46 -16.72 6.59
CA GLU A 101 6.51 -17.63 5.46
C GLU A 101 5.15 -17.69 4.76
N HIS A 102 5.14 -18.14 3.51
CA HIS A 102 3.91 -18.41 2.76
C HIS A 102 4.06 -19.59 1.82
N THR A 103 2.95 -20.27 1.55
CA THR A 103 2.84 -21.28 0.50
C THR A 103 1.57 -21.05 -0.32
N ILE A 104 1.64 -21.25 -1.63
CA ILE A 104 0.47 -21.14 -2.52
C ILE A 104 0.24 -22.47 -3.20
N GLN A 105 -0.98 -22.99 -3.05
CA GLN A 105 -1.42 -24.25 -3.65
C GLN A 105 -2.63 -24.04 -4.53
N ARG A 106 -2.73 -24.83 -5.59
CA ARG A 106 -3.91 -24.85 -6.46
C ARG A 106 -4.80 -26.00 -6.04
N VAL A 107 -6.01 -25.69 -5.57
CA VAL A 107 -7.01 -26.65 -5.16
C VAL A 107 -8.27 -26.46 -6.01
N ALA A 108 -8.64 -27.45 -6.83
CA ALA A 108 -9.86 -27.43 -7.66
C ALA A 108 -10.08 -26.11 -8.43
N LYS A 109 -9.14 -25.71 -9.27
CA LYS A 109 -9.13 -24.47 -10.09
C LYS A 109 -8.98 -23.16 -9.30
N LYS A 110 -8.97 -23.16 -7.97
CA LYS A 110 -8.76 -21.98 -7.13
C LYS A 110 -7.39 -22.04 -6.50
N ARG A 111 -6.75 -20.87 -6.30
CA ARG A 111 -5.51 -20.77 -5.54
C ARG A 111 -5.83 -20.44 -4.09
N LYS A 112 -5.14 -21.08 -3.18
CA LYS A 112 -5.17 -20.80 -1.75
C LYS A 112 -3.76 -20.53 -1.27
N MET A 113 -3.61 -19.51 -0.45
CA MET A 113 -2.36 -19.15 0.18
C MET A 113 -2.45 -19.49 1.65
N THR A 114 -1.51 -20.27 2.15
CA THR A 114 -1.28 -20.43 3.58
C THR A 114 -0.19 -19.46 4.00
N VAL A 115 -0.49 -18.61 4.95
CA VAL A 115 0.41 -17.58 5.50
C VAL A 115 0.75 -17.92 6.93
N TYR A 116 2.02 -17.82 7.26
CA TYR A 116 2.58 -18.06 8.58
C TYR A 116 3.06 -16.71 9.13
N PHE A 117 2.48 -16.26 10.21
CA PHE A 117 2.85 -15.02 10.87
C PHE A 117 3.77 -15.27 12.08
N GLN A 118 4.37 -14.21 12.58
CA GLN A 118 5.06 -14.24 13.87
C GLN A 118 4.06 -14.64 14.97
N GLY A 119 4.50 -15.42 15.97
CA GLY A 119 3.62 -15.92 17.05
C GLY A 119 2.77 -17.13 16.65
N ASP A 120 3.22 -17.91 15.64
CA ASP A 120 2.65 -19.21 15.22
C ASP A 120 1.19 -19.14 14.74
N ILE A 121 0.76 -17.96 14.29
CA ILE A 121 -0.55 -17.78 13.67
C ILE A 121 -0.48 -18.22 12.22
N VAL A 122 -1.34 -19.18 11.85
CA VAL A 122 -1.42 -19.76 10.50
C VAL A 122 -2.82 -19.55 9.95
N LEU A 123 -2.91 -19.00 8.73
CA LEU A 123 -4.18 -18.77 8.05
C LEU A 123 -4.12 -19.23 6.60
N THR A 124 -5.22 -19.82 6.12
CA THR A 124 -5.37 -20.15 4.71
C THR A 124 -6.41 -19.25 4.06
N LEU A 125 -5.99 -18.49 3.07
CA LEU A 125 -6.76 -17.43 2.41
C LEU A 125 -6.86 -17.68 0.90
N PRO A 126 -7.94 -17.27 0.23
CA PRO A 126 -8.02 -17.31 -1.21
C PRO A 126 -7.09 -16.25 -1.82
N THR A 127 -6.46 -16.59 -2.96
CA THR A 127 -5.63 -15.66 -3.71
C THR A 127 -5.79 -15.87 -5.22
N THR A 128 -5.53 -14.83 -6.02
CA THR A 128 -5.40 -14.92 -7.47
C THR A 128 -3.93 -15.00 -7.92
N HIS A 129 -3.00 -14.72 -7.02
CA HIS A 129 -1.57 -14.73 -7.29
C HIS A 129 -1.01 -16.15 -7.33
N ASP A 130 0.04 -16.35 -8.13
CA ASP A 130 0.92 -17.50 -8.00
C ASP A 130 2.12 -17.18 -7.10
N THR A 131 2.92 -18.20 -6.80
CA THR A 131 4.05 -18.06 -5.88
C THR A 131 5.10 -17.07 -6.39
N ALA A 132 5.46 -17.14 -7.67
CA ALA A 132 6.47 -16.26 -8.25
C ALA A 132 6.03 -14.79 -8.17
N PHE A 133 4.80 -14.50 -8.61
CA PHE A 133 4.27 -13.14 -8.59
C PHE A 133 4.07 -12.61 -7.17
N PHE A 134 3.65 -13.45 -6.23
CA PHE A 134 3.53 -13.01 -4.83
C PHE A 134 4.90 -12.72 -4.20
N THR A 135 5.93 -13.48 -4.55
CA THR A 135 7.32 -13.19 -4.14
C THR A 135 7.78 -11.82 -4.67
N GLU A 136 7.46 -11.49 -5.92
CA GLU A 136 7.71 -10.15 -6.48
C GLU A 136 6.97 -9.05 -5.71
N ILE A 137 5.71 -9.27 -5.36
CA ILE A 137 4.93 -8.33 -4.53
C ILE A 137 5.61 -8.10 -3.17
N LEU A 138 6.08 -9.16 -2.52
CA LEU A 138 6.80 -9.05 -1.24
C LEU A 138 8.11 -8.30 -1.37
N GLY A 139 8.88 -8.52 -2.44
CA GLY A 139 10.09 -7.75 -2.73
C GLY A 139 9.80 -6.25 -2.88
N ALA A 140 8.78 -5.90 -3.66
CA ALA A 140 8.34 -4.52 -3.82
C ALA A 140 7.80 -3.92 -2.51
N ALA A 141 7.07 -4.70 -1.70
CA ALA A 141 6.55 -4.29 -0.40
C ALA A 141 7.67 -3.94 0.58
N LYS A 142 8.71 -4.78 0.63
CA LYS A 142 9.89 -4.54 1.46
C LYS A 142 10.60 -3.25 1.03
N LEU A 143 10.87 -3.08 -0.26
CA LEU A 143 11.48 -1.88 -0.80
C LEU A 143 10.68 -0.62 -0.43
N LEU A 144 9.36 -0.64 -0.61
CA LEU A 144 8.50 0.49 -0.23
C LEU A 144 8.63 0.81 1.25
N MET A 145 8.59 -0.18 2.13
CA MET A 145 8.69 0.00 3.57
C MET A 145 10.06 0.58 3.96
N ASP A 146 11.15 0.10 3.35
CA ASP A 146 12.50 0.58 3.61
C ASP A 146 12.67 2.05 3.18
N VAL A 147 12.20 2.41 1.97
CA VAL A 147 12.19 3.80 1.49
C VAL A 147 11.39 4.71 2.41
N MET A 148 10.20 4.25 2.83
CA MET A 148 9.33 5.04 3.69
C MET A 148 9.90 5.22 5.09
N ASN A 149 10.59 4.21 5.62
CA ASN A 149 11.29 4.30 6.88
C ASN A 149 12.44 5.33 6.79
N GLN A 150 13.24 5.31 5.71
CA GLN A 150 14.28 6.32 5.48
C GLN A 150 13.71 7.74 5.39
N LEU A 151 12.64 7.94 4.61
CA LEU A 151 11.97 9.24 4.50
C LEU A 151 11.46 9.74 5.86
N ASN A 152 10.90 8.85 6.66
CA ASN A 152 10.44 9.19 8.00
C ASN A 152 11.61 9.63 8.90
N ARG A 153 12.73 8.91 8.86
CA ARG A 153 13.93 9.24 9.64
C ARG A 153 14.60 10.56 9.17
N ILE A 154 14.57 10.85 7.88
CA ILE A 154 15.02 12.14 7.34
C ILE A 154 14.10 13.27 7.84
N SER A 155 12.79 13.09 7.77
CA SER A 155 11.82 14.09 8.19
C SER A 155 11.81 14.35 9.71
N SER A 156 12.17 13.33 10.52
CA SER A 156 12.34 13.48 11.98
C SER A 156 13.71 14.05 12.39
N GLY A 157 14.62 14.27 11.44
CA GLY A 157 15.97 14.74 11.72
C GLY A 157 16.93 13.68 12.29
N GLU A 158 16.50 12.42 12.33
CA GLU A 158 17.34 11.30 12.81
C GLU A 158 18.45 10.91 11.83
N LEU A 159 18.25 11.16 10.54
CA LEU A 159 19.26 10.98 9.51
C LEU A 159 19.59 12.33 8.89
N PRO A 160 20.89 12.69 8.80
CA PRO A 160 21.28 13.84 8.02
C PRO A 160 20.88 13.62 6.55
N TYR A 161 20.42 14.67 5.92
CA TYR A 161 20.19 14.67 4.48
C TYR A 161 21.55 14.62 3.79
N VAL A 162 22.05 13.43 3.49
CA VAL A 162 23.40 13.25 2.95
C VAL A 162 23.38 13.47 1.44
N ALA A 163 23.88 14.64 1.03
CA ALA A 163 24.05 14.98 -0.37
C ALA A 163 25.18 14.19 -1.07
N ASP A 164 26.13 13.68 -0.29
CA ASP A 164 27.37 13.07 -0.77
C ASP A 164 27.73 11.83 0.05
N SER A 165 27.08 10.70 -0.16
CA SER A 165 27.61 9.46 0.38
C SER A 165 28.38 8.69 -0.69
N LYS A 166 29.66 8.44 -0.44
CA LYS A 166 30.48 7.50 -1.22
C LYS A 166 29.96 6.07 -1.15
N ASN A 167 29.03 5.77 -0.23
CA ASN A 167 28.34 4.48 -0.06
C ASN A 167 26.98 4.49 -0.74
N LYS A 168 26.97 4.40 -2.07
CA LYS A 168 25.74 4.31 -2.88
C LYS A 168 24.81 3.13 -2.55
N HIS A 169 25.26 2.17 -1.77
CA HIS A 169 24.49 0.97 -1.45
C HIS A 169 23.57 1.11 -0.22
N GLU A 170 23.74 2.14 0.61
CA GLU A 170 22.95 2.34 1.82
C GLU A 170 21.88 3.43 1.70
N VAL A 171 21.96 4.29 0.66
CA VAL A 171 21.01 5.40 0.47
C VAL A 171 20.03 5.05 -0.64
N LEU A 172 18.83 4.60 -0.27
CA LEU A 172 17.73 4.33 -1.22
C LEU A 172 17.10 5.63 -1.75
N VAL A 173 17.26 6.73 -1.06
CA VAL A 173 16.62 8.02 -1.39
C VAL A 173 17.67 9.08 -1.61
N ASP A 174 18.00 9.34 -2.87
CA ASP A 174 18.83 10.45 -3.27
C ASP A 174 18.06 11.79 -3.36
N HIS A 175 18.75 12.89 -3.66
CA HIS A 175 18.16 14.22 -3.81
C HIS A 175 17.04 14.27 -4.88
N ALA A 176 17.22 13.61 -6.01
CA ALA A 176 16.25 13.63 -7.10
C ALA A 176 14.97 12.90 -6.69
N MET A 177 15.12 11.74 -6.05
CA MET A 177 14.02 10.97 -5.51
C MET A 177 13.31 11.71 -4.39
N ALA A 178 14.04 12.32 -3.45
CA ALA A 178 13.46 13.11 -2.37
C ALA A 178 12.61 14.26 -2.92
N ARG A 179 13.08 15.01 -3.94
CA ARG A 179 12.30 16.07 -4.60
C ARG A 179 11.02 15.54 -5.25
N LYS A 180 11.09 14.43 -6.00
CA LYS A 180 9.91 13.79 -6.62
C LYS A 180 8.88 13.40 -5.57
N LEU A 181 9.31 12.80 -4.47
CA LEU A 181 8.45 12.39 -3.36
C LEU A 181 7.84 13.58 -2.63
N GLN A 182 8.62 14.63 -2.41
CA GLN A 182 8.14 15.86 -1.79
C GLN A 182 7.12 16.59 -2.67
N GLN A 183 7.33 16.62 -3.99
CA GLN A 183 6.38 17.18 -4.93
C GLN A 183 5.07 16.36 -4.98
N ALA A 184 5.16 15.03 -4.97
CA ALA A 184 4.00 14.15 -4.91
C ALA A 184 3.20 14.32 -3.60
N ALA A 185 3.89 14.49 -2.46
CA ALA A 185 3.26 14.77 -1.17
C ALA A 185 2.57 16.14 -1.17
N SER A 186 3.24 17.18 -1.69
CA SER A 186 2.68 18.53 -1.79
C SER A 186 1.44 18.60 -2.68
N ASN A 187 1.46 17.90 -3.79
CA ASN A 187 0.30 17.78 -4.68
C ASN A 187 -0.87 17.09 -3.98
N ARG A 188 -0.61 16.08 -3.15
CA ARG A 188 -1.65 15.40 -2.39
C ARG A 188 -2.25 16.30 -1.30
N ILE A 189 -1.43 17.06 -0.57
CA ILE A 189 -1.92 18.01 0.45
C ILE A 189 -2.82 19.05 -0.21
N ARG A 190 -2.45 19.58 -1.37
CA ARG A 190 -3.28 20.49 -2.17
C ARG A 190 -4.59 19.84 -2.59
N TYR A 191 -4.53 18.59 -3.06
CA TYR A 191 -5.72 17.82 -3.45
C TYR A 191 -6.66 17.61 -2.27
N GLN A 192 -6.16 17.18 -1.10
CA GLN A 192 -6.97 16.99 0.10
C GLN A 192 -7.56 18.29 0.62
N GLY A 193 -6.79 19.38 0.59
CA GLY A 193 -7.28 20.71 0.97
C GLY A 193 -8.40 21.20 0.04
N ALA A 194 -8.24 21.04 -1.27
CA ALA A 194 -9.27 21.40 -2.24
C ALA A 194 -10.55 20.56 -2.07
N LYS A 195 -10.43 19.26 -1.82
CA LYS A 195 -11.54 18.36 -1.56
C LYS A 195 -12.35 18.76 -0.30
N GLN A 196 -11.68 19.24 0.74
CA GLN A 196 -12.35 19.75 1.95
C GLN A 196 -13.12 21.05 1.72
N VAL A 197 -12.65 21.89 0.78
CA VAL A 197 -13.26 23.20 0.49
C VAL A 197 -14.45 23.10 -0.48
N VAL A 198 -14.37 22.21 -1.49
CA VAL A 198 -15.31 22.17 -2.61
C VAL A 198 -16.35 21.04 -2.46
N GLY A 199 -16.09 20.04 -1.62
CA GLY A 199 -16.89 18.80 -1.54
C GLY A 199 -16.45 17.77 -2.58
N ASP A 200 -16.84 16.50 -2.32
CA ASP A 200 -16.32 15.36 -3.09
C ASP A 200 -16.77 15.35 -4.57
N ASP A 201 -18.03 15.70 -4.83
CA ASP A 201 -18.61 15.57 -6.18
C ASP A 201 -18.17 16.72 -7.11
N ASP A 202 -18.16 17.95 -6.63
CA ASP A 202 -17.73 19.11 -7.40
C ASP A 202 -16.22 19.09 -7.71
N PHE A 203 -15.43 18.51 -6.80
CA PHE A 203 -13.99 18.38 -7.00
C PHE A 203 -13.64 17.35 -8.07
N MET A 204 -14.37 16.25 -8.17
CA MET A 204 -14.19 15.25 -9.23
C MET A 204 -14.41 15.83 -10.61
N LEU A 205 -15.43 16.67 -10.80
CA LEU A 205 -15.70 17.35 -12.06
C LEU A 205 -14.59 18.34 -12.44
N GLN A 206 -14.06 19.10 -11.49
CA GLN A 206 -12.98 20.06 -11.72
C GLN A 206 -11.63 19.38 -12.00
N SER A 207 -11.33 18.26 -11.35
CA SER A 207 -10.07 17.52 -11.57
C SER A 207 -10.03 16.86 -12.96
N PHE A 208 -11.16 16.43 -13.52
CA PHE A 208 -11.24 15.94 -14.90
C PHE A 208 -10.99 17.06 -15.92
N SER A 209 -11.49 18.28 -15.67
CA SER A 209 -11.31 19.43 -16.57
C SER A 209 -9.87 19.98 -16.59
N MET A 210 -9.09 19.77 -15.55
CA MET A 210 -7.68 20.20 -15.47
C MET A 210 -6.69 19.20 -16.10
N SER A 211 -7.08 17.92 -16.21
CA SER A 211 -6.24 16.86 -16.81
C SER A 211 -6.13 16.95 -18.32
N ASP A 212 -7.08 17.62 -19.00
CA ASP A 212 -7.11 17.74 -20.46
C ASP A 212 -6.38 18.98 -21.00
N ARG A 213 -5.81 19.81 -20.13
CA ARG A 213 -4.95 20.90 -20.57
C ARG A 213 -3.53 20.38 -20.74
N ASN A 214 -3.24 19.91 -21.94
CA ASN A 214 -1.91 19.56 -22.39
C ASN A 214 -1.00 20.81 -22.32
N PRO A 215 0.13 20.79 -21.57
CA PRO A 215 1.02 21.94 -21.46
C PRO A 215 1.84 22.22 -22.73
N ASP A 216 1.71 21.43 -23.80
CA ASP A 216 2.53 21.52 -25.02
C ASP A 216 1.89 22.29 -26.16
N SER A 217 0.89 23.13 -25.88
CA SER A 217 0.32 24.02 -26.89
C SER A 217 0.60 25.49 -26.59
N VAL A 218 1.88 25.87 -26.68
CA VAL A 218 2.35 27.26 -27.02
C VAL A 218 3.69 27.13 -27.70
#